data_01593221d2abbab358ee4ae5e1cb24f9
#
_entry.id   01593221d2abbab358ee4ae5e1cb24f9
#
_cell.length_a   1.000
_cell.length_b   1.000
_cell.length_c   1.000
_cell.angle_alpha   90.00
_cell.angle_beta   90.00
_cell.angle_gamma   90.00
#
_symmetry.space_group_name_H-M   'P 1'
#
loop_
_entity.id
_entity.type
_entity.pdbx_description
1 polymer ?
#
loop_
_entity_poly.entity_id
_entity_poly.type
_entity_poly.pdbx_seq_one_letter_code
_entity_poly.pdbx_strand_id
1 'polypeptide(L)'
;IDGFGEKQVKQFYDLKLIKDVSDIFNIKNHKLEIENLEGWGQLSFNNLLNSIQDSKNIDLDKFIYSLGIRFIGEVNSEILSKEFKNIKNFIFASKTTDTLSNIDGLGPKAVGSIKEFFSYKQNILLLERLSNFLNIREYKLSDIDNFFNHKNIVFTGSLTGISRDEAKYLAKKVGAKIQTVVSKSTDYVIIGEKAGSKAKKAKELKISTLTEDEFLKNINS
;
A
#
# COMPACT_ATOMS: atom_id res chain seq x y z
N ILE A 1 13.25 -6.15 2.59
CA ILE A 1 14.52 -6.58 1.97
C ILE A 1 14.68 -8.04 2.30
N ASP A 2 14.60 -8.91 1.30
CA ASP A 2 14.70 -10.35 1.47
C ASP A 2 16.08 -10.75 2.05
N GLY A 3 16.07 -11.71 2.96
CA GLY A 3 17.31 -12.16 3.63
C GLY A 3 17.92 -11.18 4.63
N PHE A 4 17.26 -10.02 4.88
CA PHE A 4 17.71 -9.04 5.86
C PHE A 4 16.65 -8.87 6.95
N GLY A 5 16.51 -9.91 7.78
CA GLY A 5 15.55 -9.95 8.88
C GLY A 5 16.12 -9.36 10.18
N GLU A 6 15.32 -9.46 11.25
CA GLU A 6 15.64 -8.88 12.58
C GLU A 6 17.01 -9.26 13.10
N LYS A 7 17.41 -10.55 12.95
CA LYS A 7 18.69 -11.06 13.43
C LYS A 7 19.86 -10.37 12.73
N GLN A 8 19.80 -10.23 11.41
CA GLN A 8 20.86 -9.58 10.63
C GLN A 8 20.91 -8.08 10.89
N VAL A 9 19.76 -7.42 10.96
CA VAL A 9 19.66 -5.99 11.31
C VAL A 9 20.29 -5.74 12.68
N LYS A 10 19.93 -6.57 13.68
CA LYS A 10 20.50 -6.46 15.02
C LYS A 10 22.02 -6.67 15.01
N GLN A 11 22.53 -7.70 14.33
CA GLN A 11 23.96 -7.98 14.20
C GLN A 11 24.71 -6.78 13.62
N PHE A 12 24.21 -6.20 12.51
CA PHE A 12 24.86 -5.07 11.86
C PHE A 12 24.78 -3.78 12.69
N TYR A 13 23.68 -3.59 13.41
CA TYR A 13 23.54 -2.46 14.32
C TYR A 13 24.51 -2.57 15.52
N ASP A 14 24.61 -3.72 16.16
CA ASP A 14 25.52 -3.97 17.29
C ASP A 14 26.99 -3.79 16.88
N LEU A 15 27.34 -4.19 15.65
CA LEU A 15 28.67 -4.00 15.06
C LEU A 15 28.91 -2.59 14.52
N LYS A 16 27.93 -1.68 14.62
CA LYS A 16 27.98 -0.30 14.13
C LYS A 16 28.19 -0.16 12.62
N LEU A 17 27.88 -1.20 11.86
CA LEU A 17 27.88 -1.18 10.38
C LEU A 17 26.70 -0.37 9.83
N ILE A 18 25.59 -0.34 10.58
CA ILE A 18 24.44 0.53 10.35
C ILE A 18 24.07 1.25 11.65
N LYS A 19 23.63 2.49 11.55
CA LYS A 19 23.12 3.33 12.65
C LYS A 19 21.65 3.64 12.50
N ASP A 20 21.21 3.77 11.27
CA ASP A 20 19.79 3.94 10.90
C ASP A 20 19.48 3.24 9.59
N VAL A 21 18.19 3.28 9.20
CA VAL A 21 17.68 2.57 8.01
C VAL A 21 18.36 3.01 6.71
N SER A 22 18.81 4.28 6.62
CA SER A 22 19.45 4.78 5.39
C SER A 22 20.84 4.17 5.16
N ASP A 23 21.53 3.74 6.21
CA ASP A 23 22.86 3.13 6.10
C ASP A 23 22.83 1.78 5.40
N ILE A 24 21.67 1.08 5.42
CA ILE A 24 21.45 -0.19 4.72
C ILE A 24 21.78 -0.03 3.22
N PHE A 25 21.43 1.10 2.62
CA PHE A 25 21.68 1.36 1.20
C PHE A 25 23.14 1.64 0.86
N ASN A 26 23.98 1.85 1.88
CA ASN A 26 25.43 2.04 1.77
C ASN A 26 26.24 0.82 2.26
N ILE A 27 25.59 -0.28 2.59
CA ILE A 27 26.22 -1.47 3.23
C ILE A 27 27.36 -2.06 2.39
N LYS A 28 27.36 -1.80 1.07
CA LYS A 28 28.45 -2.21 0.16
C LYS A 28 29.83 -1.71 0.61
N ASN A 29 29.87 -0.60 1.36
CA ASN A 29 31.13 -0.03 1.86
C ASN A 29 31.77 -0.90 2.97
N HIS A 30 30.99 -1.80 3.57
CA HIS A 30 31.42 -2.72 4.64
C HIS A 30 31.61 -4.16 4.14
N LYS A 31 31.82 -4.35 2.82
CA LYS A 31 31.91 -5.67 2.19
C LYS A 31 32.86 -6.60 2.92
N LEU A 32 34.11 -6.18 3.07
CA LEU A 32 35.15 -7.04 3.68
C LEU A 32 34.85 -7.38 5.14
N GLU A 33 34.30 -6.43 5.88
CA GLU A 33 33.91 -6.63 7.28
C GLU A 33 32.81 -7.69 7.37
N ILE A 34 31.76 -7.57 6.52
CA ILE A 34 30.59 -8.46 6.55
C ILE A 34 30.94 -9.86 6.05
N GLU A 35 31.70 -9.99 4.95
CA GLU A 35 32.07 -11.30 4.41
C GLU A 35 32.89 -12.15 5.40
N ASN A 36 33.57 -11.53 6.39
CA ASN A 36 34.32 -12.19 7.44
C ASN A 36 33.49 -12.48 8.71
N LEU A 37 32.23 -12.10 8.78
CA LEU A 37 31.36 -12.41 9.92
C LEU A 37 30.91 -13.88 9.88
N GLU A 38 30.71 -14.45 11.06
CA GLU A 38 30.12 -15.79 11.19
C GLU A 38 28.73 -15.85 10.52
N GLY A 39 28.53 -16.83 9.67
CA GLY A 39 27.30 -17.03 8.89
C GLY A 39 27.21 -16.15 7.62
N TRP A 40 28.23 -15.37 7.32
CA TRP A 40 28.36 -14.58 6.12
C TRP A 40 29.49 -15.07 5.23
N GLY A 41 29.42 -14.69 3.96
CA GLY A 41 30.43 -14.95 2.94
C GLY A 41 30.05 -14.21 1.66
N GLN A 42 30.86 -14.33 0.63
CA GLN A 42 30.66 -13.62 -0.63
C GLN A 42 29.25 -13.84 -1.24
N LEU A 43 28.73 -15.08 -1.19
CA LEU A 43 27.43 -15.39 -1.77
C LEU A 43 26.29 -14.71 -1.00
N SER A 44 26.26 -14.84 0.34
CA SER A 44 25.22 -14.22 1.17
C SER A 44 25.25 -12.70 1.11
N PHE A 45 26.44 -12.11 1.06
CA PHE A 45 26.60 -10.67 0.90
C PHE A 45 26.09 -10.18 -0.47
N ASN A 46 26.40 -10.89 -1.57
CA ASN A 46 25.89 -10.54 -2.89
C ASN A 46 24.37 -10.68 -2.99
N ASN A 47 23.78 -11.71 -2.37
CA ASN A 47 22.35 -11.86 -2.29
C ASN A 47 21.69 -10.69 -1.54
N LEU A 48 22.28 -10.26 -0.43
CA LEU A 48 21.82 -9.07 0.30
C LEU A 48 21.89 -7.81 -0.57
N LEU A 49 22.99 -7.59 -1.29
CA LEU A 49 23.11 -6.44 -2.19
C LEU A 49 22.05 -6.43 -3.28
N ASN A 50 21.74 -7.59 -3.89
CA ASN A 50 20.70 -7.72 -4.89
C ASN A 50 19.33 -7.39 -4.27
N SER A 51 18.99 -7.96 -3.12
CA SER A 51 17.73 -7.66 -2.42
C SER A 51 17.59 -6.17 -2.06
N ILE A 52 18.69 -5.52 -1.65
CA ILE A 52 18.71 -4.08 -1.40
C ILE A 52 18.47 -3.31 -2.72
N GLN A 53 19.09 -3.73 -3.83
CA GLN A 53 18.91 -3.07 -5.12
C GLN A 53 17.47 -3.18 -5.60
N ASP A 54 16.85 -4.35 -5.47
CA ASP A 54 15.46 -4.59 -5.84
C ASP A 54 14.50 -3.75 -4.99
N SER A 55 14.80 -3.57 -3.70
CA SER A 55 14.00 -2.77 -2.79
C SER A 55 14.03 -1.25 -3.05
N LYS A 56 14.93 -0.76 -3.91
CA LYS A 56 15.04 0.67 -4.20
C LYS A 56 13.86 1.23 -4.99
N ASN A 57 13.14 0.40 -5.74
CA ASN A 57 11.93 0.80 -6.43
C ASN A 57 10.71 0.45 -5.56
N ILE A 58 10.09 1.45 -4.99
CA ILE A 58 8.98 1.26 -4.06
C ILE A 58 7.80 2.16 -4.42
N ASP A 59 6.57 1.65 -4.32
CA ASP A 59 5.36 2.45 -4.48
C ASP A 59 5.14 3.34 -3.26
N LEU A 60 4.53 4.51 -3.46
CA LEU A 60 4.35 5.52 -2.41
C LEU A 60 3.57 4.97 -1.20
N ASP A 61 2.53 4.17 -1.43
CA ASP A 61 1.73 3.55 -0.36
C ASP A 61 2.57 2.58 0.48
N LYS A 62 3.37 1.74 -0.16
CA LYS A 62 4.30 0.83 0.53
C LYS A 62 5.40 1.58 1.26
N PHE A 63 5.89 2.68 0.69
CA PHE A 63 6.87 3.52 1.35
C PHE A 63 6.28 4.15 2.62
N ILE A 64 5.10 4.77 2.55
CA ILE A 64 4.42 5.35 3.72
C ILE A 64 4.17 4.29 4.79
N TYR A 65 3.71 3.09 4.40
CA TYR A 65 3.52 1.97 5.31
C TYR A 65 4.82 1.56 6.02
N SER A 66 5.93 1.48 5.27
CA SER A 66 7.24 1.08 5.81
C SER A 66 7.84 2.06 6.82
N LEU A 67 7.34 3.29 6.90
CA LEU A 67 7.77 4.27 7.92
C LEU A 67 7.37 3.86 9.35
N GLY A 68 6.47 2.90 9.52
CA GLY A 68 6.05 2.40 10.82
C GLY A 68 5.32 3.43 11.68
N ILE A 69 4.69 4.44 11.08
CA ILE A 69 3.94 5.46 11.80
C ILE A 69 2.74 4.78 12.48
N ARG A 70 2.59 4.98 13.78
CA ARG A 70 1.50 4.36 14.55
C ARG A 70 0.14 4.69 13.94
N PHE A 71 -0.75 3.72 13.86
CA PHE A 71 -2.08 3.79 13.21
C PHE A 71 -2.07 4.01 11.70
N ILE A 72 -0.91 4.01 11.04
CA ILE A 72 -0.80 4.03 9.60
C ILE A 72 -0.48 2.61 9.11
N GLY A 73 -1.52 1.84 8.84
CA GLY A 73 -1.47 0.54 8.17
C GLY A 73 -1.62 0.68 6.65
N GLU A 74 -1.73 -0.44 5.96
CA GLU A 74 -1.85 -0.48 4.48
C GLU A 74 -2.97 0.41 3.96
N VAL A 75 -4.17 0.34 4.56
CA VAL A 75 -5.33 1.13 4.13
C VAL A 75 -5.08 2.63 4.24
N ASN A 76 -4.54 3.08 5.38
CA ASN A 76 -4.27 4.50 5.58
C ASN A 76 -3.11 4.99 4.68
N SER A 77 -2.11 4.14 4.42
CA SER A 77 -1.03 4.44 3.49
C SER A 77 -1.53 4.60 2.06
N GLU A 78 -2.47 3.75 1.63
CA GLU A 78 -3.14 3.87 0.34
C GLU A 78 -3.96 5.17 0.23
N ILE A 79 -4.75 5.52 1.28
CA ILE A 79 -5.50 6.78 1.34
C ILE A 79 -4.55 7.98 1.19
N LEU A 80 -3.45 8.00 1.97
CA LEU A 80 -2.45 9.06 1.94
C LEU A 80 -1.75 9.16 0.58
N SER A 81 -1.42 8.03 -0.04
CA SER A 81 -0.79 8.02 -1.35
C SER A 81 -1.73 8.51 -2.46
N LYS A 82 -3.02 8.18 -2.38
CA LYS A 82 -4.06 8.69 -3.27
C LYS A 82 -4.25 10.20 -3.16
N GLU A 83 -4.19 10.72 -1.94
CA GLU A 83 -4.36 12.16 -1.67
C GLU A 83 -3.15 12.95 -2.15
N PHE A 84 -1.96 12.59 -1.71
CA PHE A 84 -0.76 13.39 -1.93
C PHE A 84 -0.01 13.10 -3.23
N LYS A 85 -0.26 11.96 -3.88
CA LYS A 85 0.32 11.52 -5.16
C LYS A 85 1.83 11.26 -5.13
N ASN A 86 2.62 12.04 -4.40
CA ASN A 86 4.06 11.88 -4.27
C ASN A 86 4.56 12.19 -2.85
N ILE A 87 5.76 11.74 -2.56
CA ILE A 87 6.36 11.89 -1.22
C ILE A 87 6.57 13.36 -0.81
N LYS A 88 6.87 14.25 -1.76
CA LYS A 88 7.13 15.67 -1.46
C LYS A 88 5.85 16.35 -0.96
N ASN A 89 4.72 16.10 -1.62
CA ASN A 89 3.43 16.61 -1.20
C ASN A 89 3.03 16.07 0.18
N PHE A 90 3.25 14.78 0.45
CA PHE A 90 3.00 14.19 1.76
C PHE A 90 3.80 14.85 2.87
N ILE A 91 5.12 15.02 2.67
CA ILE A 91 6.00 15.70 3.63
C ILE A 91 5.56 17.17 3.83
N PHE A 92 5.24 17.87 2.76
CA PHE A 92 4.80 19.26 2.84
C PHE A 92 3.49 19.41 3.63
N ALA A 93 2.46 18.64 3.28
CA ALA A 93 1.16 18.70 3.95
C ALA A 93 1.25 18.29 5.43
N SER A 94 2.12 17.34 5.76
CA SER A 94 2.31 16.89 7.14
C SER A 94 2.95 17.96 8.05
N LYS A 95 3.69 18.92 7.46
CA LYS A 95 4.34 20.01 8.20
C LYS A 95 3.43 21.23 8.40
N THR A 96 2.47 21.48 7.53
CA THR A 96 1.93 22.83 7.37
C THR A 96 0.48 23.05 7.77
N THR A 97 -0.41 22.04 7.78
CA THR A 97 -1.84 22.34 7.83
C THR A 97 -2.73 21.29 8.45
N ASP A 98 -4.00 21.70 8.64
CA ASP A 98 -5.13 20.84 8.94
C ASP A 98 -5.59 19.97 7.74
N THR A 99 -4.83 19.97 6.64
CA THR A 99 -5.12 19.16 5.44
C THR A 99 -5.36 17.70 5.77
N LEU A 100 -4.53 17.11 6.66
CA LEU A 100 -4.69 15.74 7.10
C LEU A 100 -6.04 15.44 7.77
N SER A 101 -6.59 16.41 8.48
CA SER A 101 -7.84 16.25 9.25
C SER A 101 -9.07 16.19 8.34
N ASN A 102 -8.96 16.66 7.09
CA ASN A 102 -10.04 16.70 6.11
C ASN A 102 -10.01 15.51 5.15
N ILE A 103 -9.04 14.58 5.30
CA ILE A 103 -8.94 13.40 4.44
C ILE A 103 -9.99 12.38 4.85
N ASP A 104 -10.90 12.05 3.93
CA ASP A 104 -11.93 11.05 4.17
C ASP A 104 -11.30 9.67 4.42
N GLY A 105 -11.77 9.00 5.47
CA GLY A 105 -11.25 7.71 5.90
C GLY A 105 -10.00 7.76 6.81
N LEU A 106 -9.42 8.94 7.05
CA LEU A 106 -8.26 9.10 7.94
C LEU A 106 -8.71 9.56 9.34
N GLY A 107 -8.72 8.66 10.30
CA GLY A 107 -9.18 8.96 11.67
C GLY A 107 -8.24 9.88 12.45
N PRO A 108 -8.74 10.56 13.52
CA PRO A 108 -7.98 11.56 14.30
C PRO A 108 -6.72 10.98 14.97
N LYS A 109 -6.71 9.69 15.34
CA LYS A 109 -5.53 9.03 15.89
C LYS A 109 -4.41 8.90 14.85
N ALA A 110 -4.76 8.57 13.60
CA ALA A 110 -3.81 8.48 12.51
C ALA A 110 -3.22 9.87 12.20
N VAL A 111 -4.07 10.91 12.11
CA VAL A 111 -3.65 12.30 11.92
C VAL A 111 -2.67 12.75 13.01
N GLY A 112 -3.01 12.49 14.30
CA GLY A 112 -2.14 12.79 15.42
C GLY A 112 -0.76 12.12 15.32
N SER A 113 -0.73 10.83 14.97
CA SER A 113 0.54 10.10 14.83
C SER A 113 1.39 10.58 13.65
N ILE A 114 0.78 11.01 12.55
CA ILE A 114 1.52 11.62 11.43
C ILE A 114 2.14 12.96 11.90
N LYS A 115 1.35 13.83 12.55
CA LYS A 115 1.86 15.10 13.08
C LYS A 115 3.00 14.90 14.08
N GLU A 116 2.87 13.92 14.98
CA GLU A 116 3.91 13.55 15.93
C GLU A 116 5.19 13.08 15.20
N PHE A 117 5.07 12.17 14.22
CA PHE A 117 6.21 11.67 13.44
C PHE A 117 6.98 12.83 12.78
N PHE A 118 6.28 13.79 12.17
CA PHE A 118 6.89 14.92 11.49
C PHE A 118 7.34 16.06 12.44
N SER A 119 6.97 16.01 13.72
CA SER A 119 7.50 16.94 14.74
C SER A 119 8.97 16.67 15.06
N TYR A 120 9.45 15.44 14.85
CA TYR A 120 10.84 15.08 15.09
C TYR A 120 11.71 15.38 13.86
N LYS A 121 12.63 16.36 13.99
CA LYS A 121 13.55 16.76 12.92
C LYS A 121 14.34 15.59 12.33
N GLN A 122 14.72 14.63 13.16
CA GLN A 122 15.47 13.43 12.74
C GLN A 122 14.68 12.56 11.77
N ASN A 123 13.34 12.47 11.91
CA ASN A 123 12.52 11.71 10.95
C ASN A 123 12.50 12.39 9.59
N ILE A 124 12.45 13.73 9.56
CA ILE A 124 12.51 14.49 8.31
C ILE A 124 13.85 14.28 7.62
N LEU A 125 14.97 14.38 8.36
CA LEU A 125 16.31 14.13 7.82
C LEU A 125 16.47 12.69 7.32
N LEU A 126 15.85 11.71 8.00
CA LEU A 126 15.82 10.32 7.55
C LEU A 126 15.08 10.19 6.21
N LEU A 127 13.89 10.79 6.08
CA LEU A 127 13.13 10.78 4.83
C LEU A 127 13.90 11.43 3.67
N GLU A 128 14.59 12.54 3.93
CA GLU A 128 15.44 13.20 2.92
C GLU A 128 16.58 12.28 2.47
N ARG A 129 17.26 11.59 3.41
CA ARG A 129 18.30 10.61 3.09
C ARG A 129 17.76 9.42 2.30
N LEU A 130 16.63 8.84 2.73
CA LEU A 130 16.00 7.72 2.03
C LEU A 130 15.58 8.10 0.61
N SER A 131 15.09 9.32 0.40
CA SER A 131 14.72 9.82 -0.93
C SER A 131 15.90 9.92 -1.91
N ASN A 132 17.15 9.96 -1.42
CA ASN A 132 18.33 9.93 -2.27
C ASN A 132 18.70 8.52 -2.75
N PHE A 133 18.25 7.48 -2.04
CA PHE A 133 18.53 6.08 -2.36
C PHE A 133 17.38 5.39 -3.07
N LEU A 134 16.14 5.81 -2.78
CA LEU A 134 14.93 5.17 -3.24
C LEU A 134 14.29 5.91 -4.41
N ASN A 135 13.85 5.14 -5.38
CA ASN A 135 12.93 5.60 -6.42
C ASN A 135 11.49 5.36 -5.93
N ILE A 136 10.95 6.35 -5.20
CA ILE A 136 9.58 6.28 -4.69
C ILE A 136 8.66 6.67 -5.83
N ARG A 137 7.96 5.67 -6.38
CA ARG A 137 7.05 5.87 -7.51
C ARG A 137 5.84 6.66 -7.05
N GLU A 138 5.50 7.69 -7.83
CA GLU A 138 4.28 8.45 -7.59
C GLU A 138 3.06 7.56 -7.68
N TYR A 139 2.08 7.84 -6.81
CA TYR A 139 0.77 7.22 -6.94
C TYR A 139 0.13 7.68 -8.25
N LYS A 140 0.13 6.82 -9.20
CA LYS A 140 -0.71 6.97 -10.38
C LYS A 140 -2.01 6.26 -10.06
N LEU A 141 -3.16 6.93 -10.20
CA LEU A 141 -4.36 6.20 -10.54
C LEU A 141 -3.93 5.42 -11.78
N SER A 142 -3.63 4.14 -11.61
CA SER A 142 -3.44 3.31 -12.77
C SER A 142 -4.71 3.50 -13.58
N ASP A 143 -4.58 3.94 -14.84
CA ASP A 143 -5.50 3.50 -15.86
C ASP A 143 -5.29 1.98 -15.88
N ILE A 144 -5.86 1.32 -14.87
CA ILE A 144 -5.94 -0.12 -14.85
C ILE A 144 -6.86 -0.38 -16.02
N ASP A 145 -6.30 -0.89 -17.10
CA ASP A 145 -7.09 -1.39 -18.21
C ASP A 145 -7.82 -2.66 -17.72
N ASN A 146 -8.75 -2.42 -16.82
CA ASN A 146 -9.57 -3.47 -16.23
C ASN A 146 -11.05 -3.12 -16.44
N PHE A 147 -11.82 -4.14 -16.72
CA PHE A 147 -13.25 -4.08 -16.96
C PHE A 147 -14.04 -3.27 -15.91
N PHE A 148 -13.60 -3.31 -14.65
CA PHE A 148 -14.27 -2.62 -13.53
C PHE A 148 -13.70 -1.23 -13.21
N ASN A 149 -12.70 -0.76 -13.93
CA ASN A 149 -12.14 0.56 -13.67
C ASN A 149 -13.21 1.66 -13.79
N HIS A 150 -13.28 2.51 -12.77
CA HIS A 150 -14.29 3.58 -12.61
C HIS A 150 -15.76 3.12 -12.53
N LYS A 151 -16.05 1.81 -12.47
CA LYS A 151 -17.43 1.28 -12.41
C LYS A 151 -17.97 1.27 -10.99
N ASN A 152 -19.25 1.60 -10.87
CA ASN A 152 -19.99 1.50 -9.61
C ASN A 152 -20.55 0.09 -9.45
N ILE A 153 -20.10 -0.64 -8.42
CA ILE A 153 -20.44 -2.04 -8.21
C ILE A 153 -21.20 -2.23 -6.90
N VAL A 154 -22.21 -3.06 -6.92
CA VAL A 154 -22.93 -3.54 -5.74
C VAL A 154 -22.79 -5.05 -5.61
N PHE A 155 -22.49 -5.55 -4.42
CA PHE A 155 -22.49 -6.98 -4.10
C PHE A 155 -23.80 -7.37 -3.40
N THR A 156 -24.40 -8.51 -3.80
CA THR A 156 -25.62 -9.07 -3.18
C THR A 156 -25.56 -10.59 -3.13
N GLY A 157 -26.18 -11.19 -2.12
CA GLY A 157 -26.10 -12.63 -1.90
C GLY A 157 -24.80 -13.05 -1.19
N SER A 158 -24.64 -14.34 -0.94
CA SER A 158 -23.44 -14.92 -0.33
C SER A 158 -22.45 -15.32 -1.42
N LEU A 159 -21.22 -14.87 -1.34
CA LEU A 159 -20.13 -15.34 -2.18
C LEU A 159 -19.59 -16.65 -1.59
N THR A 160 -19.20 -17.58 -2.42
CA THR A 160 -18.78 -18.93 -2.02
C THR A 160 -17.29 -19.18 -2.20
N GLY A 161 -16.67 -18.55 -3.19
CA GLY A 161 -15.25 -18.69 -3.49
C GLY A 161 -14.35 -17.72 -2.72
N ILE A 162 -14.86 -16.53 -2.39
CA ILE A 162 -14.12 -15.51 -1.63
C ILE A 162 -15.01 -14.81 -0.60
N SER A 163 -14.42 -14.25 0.43
CA SER A 163 -15.17 -13.43 1.39
C SER A 163 -15.67 -12.14 0.75
N ARG A 164 -16.78 -11.60 1.27
CA ARG A 164 -17.32 -10.32 0.75
C ARG A 164 -16.35 -9.16 0.89
N ASP A 165 -15.54 -9.15 1.94
CA ASP A 165 -14.59 -8.08 2.16
C ASP A 165 -13.37 -8.21 1.24
N GLU A 166 -12.96 -9.43 0.92
CA GLU A 166 -11.96 -9.73 -0.09
C GLU A 166 -12.45 -9.33 -1.49
N ALA A 167 -13.70 -9.66 -1.85
CA ALA A 167 -14.30 -9.23 -3.12
C ALA A 167 -14.32 -7.71 -3.27
N LYS A 168 -14.69 -6.98 -2.20
CA LYS A 168 -14.66 -5.51 -2.19
C LYS A 168 -13.24 -4.96 -2.31
N TYR A 169 -12.28 -5.60 -1.64
CA TYR A 169 -10.87 -5.23 -1.72
C TYR A 169 -10.34 -5.38 -3.16
N LEU A 170 -10.57 -6.55 -3.78
CA LEU A 170 -10.17 -6.81 -5.17
C LEU A 170 -10.81 -5.80 -6.14
N ALA A 171 -12.12 -5.56 -6.01
CA ALA A 171 -12.81 -4.59 -6.85
C ALA A 171 -12.22 -3.18 -6.72
N LYS A 172 -11.95 -2.72 -5.50
CA LYS A 172 -11.30 -1.42 -5.27
C LYS A 172 -9.90 -1.36 -5.86
N LYS A 173 -9.14 -2.47 -5.76
CA LYS A 173 -7.78 -2.57 -6.30
C LYS A 173 -7.75 -2.33 -7.81
N VAL A 174 -8.77 -2.74 -8.54
CA VAL A 174 -8.92 -2.51 -9.99
C VAL A 174 -9.72 -1.23 -10.33
N GLY A 175 -9.86 -0.32 -9.38
CA GLY A 175 -10.45 1.01 -9.61
C GLY A 175 -11.99 1.07 -9.54
N ALA A 176 -12.68 0.00 -9.12
CA ALA A 176 -14.13 0.02 -8.95
C ALA A 176 -14.57 0.84 -7.72
N LYS A 177 -15.74 1.44 -7.79
CA LYS A 177 -16.41 2.14 -6.69
C LYS A 177 -17.49 1.24 -6.10
N ILE A 178 -17.37 0.90 -4.83
CA ILE A 178 -18.31 0.01 -4.13
C ILE A 178 -19.48 0.82 -3.59
N GLN A 179 -20.69 0.47 -4.01
CA GLN A 179 -21.92 1.04 -3.49
C GLN A 179 -22.67 0.04 -2.59
N THR A 180 -23.40 0.55 -1.62
CA THR A 180 -24.20 -0.26 -0.69
C THR A 180 -25.65 -0.46 -1.19
N VAL A 181 -26.12 0.42 -2.07
CA VAL A 181 -27.49 0.46 -2.59
C VAL A 181 -27.45 0.42 -4.12
N VAL A 182 -28.37 -0.34 -4.73
CA VAL A 182 -28.56 -0.37 -6.19
C VAL A 182 -29.36 0.89 -6.61
N SER A 183 -28.81 1.64 -7.55
CA SER A 183 -29.40 2.88 -8.09
C SER A 183 -29.12 3.00 -9.60
N LYS A 184 -29.67 4.01 -10.25
CA LYS A 184 -29.41 4.27 -11.69
C LYS A 184 -27.92 4.54 -12.00
N SER A 185 -27.12 4.91 -10.99
CA SER A 185 -25.67 5.10 -11.15
C SER A 185 -24.86 3.81 -10.97
N THR A 186 -25.51 2.67 -10.68
CA THR A 186 -24.84 1.38 -10.52
C THR A 186 -24.58 0.78 -11.89
N ASP A 187 -23.34 0.43 -12.20
CA ASP A 187 -22.96 -0.19 -13.48
C ASP A 187 -23.16 -1.71 -13.45
N TYR A 188 -22.74 -2.35 -12.34
CA TYR A 188 -22.83 -3.82 -12.19
C TYR A 188 -23.31 -4.22 -10.82
N VAL A 189 -24.08 -5.31 -10.77
CA VAL A 189 -24.45 -5.98 -9.52
C VAL A 189 -23.87 -7.40 -9.54
N ILE A 190 -22.96 -7.68 -8.61
CA ILE A 190 -22.37 -9.02 -8.44
C ILE A 190 -23.30 -9.84 -7.58
N ILE A 191 -23.76 -10.96 -8.14
CA ILE A 191 -24.77 -11.83 -7.55
C ILE A 191 -24.14 -13.12 -7.07
N GLY A 192 -24.14 -13.32 -5.75
CA GLY A 192 -23.84 -14.60 -5.11
C GLY A 192 -25.12 -15.41 -4.82
N GLU A 193 -24.96 -16.48 -4.07
CA GLU A 193 -26.10 -17.33 -3.67
C GLU A 193 -27.14 -16.59 -2.83
N LYS A 194 -28.40 -17.00 -2.95
CA LYS A 194 -29.53 -16.45 -2.18
C LYS A 194 -29.64 -14.92 -2.29
N ALA A 195 -29.36 -14.37 -3.45
CA ALA A 195 -29.46 -12.94 -3.69
C ALA A 195 -30.90 -12.43 -3.48
N GLY A 196 -31.05 -11.39 -2.65
CA GLY A 196 -32.34 -10.84 -2.22
C GLY A 196 -32.83 -9.63 -3.02
N SER A 197 -33.33 -8.61 -2.29
CA SER A 197 -33.97 -7.41 -2.83
C SER A 197 -33.10 -6.60 -3.79
N LYS A 198 -31.79 -6.58 -3.59
CA LYS A 198 -30.87 -5.84 -4.46
C LYS A 198 -30.79 -6.44 -5.88
N ALA A 199 -30.86 -7.79 -6.01
CA ALA A 199 -30.92 -8.44 -7.32
C ALA A 199 -32.23 -8.13 -8.06
N LYS A 200 -33.37 -8.13 -7.33
CA LYS A 200 -34.67 -7.71 -7.91
C LYS A 200 -34.61 -6.29 -8.43
N LYS A 201 -34.06 -5.37 -7.61
CA LYS A 201 -33.94 -3.96 -7.99
C LYS A 201 -32.99 -3.75 -9.17
N ALA A 202 -31.92 -4.52 -9.29
CA ALA A 202 -31.04 -4.49 -10.46
C ALA A 202 -31.81 -4.86 -11.74
N LYS A 203 -32.62 -5.90 -11.67
CA LYS A 203 -33.46 -6.34 -12.80
C LYS A 203 -34.49 -5.28 -13.19
N GLU A 204 -35.16 -4.66 -12.22
CA GLU A 204 -36.14 -3.57 -12.44
C GLU A 204 -35.47 -2.35 -13.12
N LEU A 205 -34.27 -2.02 -12.72
CA LEU A 205 -33.50 -0.90 -13.26
C LEU A 205 -32.70 -1.27 -14.52
N LYS A 206 -32.80 -2.51 -15.02
CA LYS A 206 -32.05 -3.05 -16.17
C LYS A 206 -30.55 -2.90 -16.05
N ILE A 207 -30.02 -3.05 -14.82
CA ILE A 207 -28.58 -2.99 -14.53
C ILE A 207 -27.97 -4.35 -14.81
N SER A 208 -26.79 -4.37 -15.44
CA SER A 208 -26.05 -5.58 -15.74
C SER A 208 -25.68 -6.34 -14.46
N THR A 209 -25.88 -7.64 -14.49
CA THR A 209 -25.56 -8.53 -13.36
C THR A 209 -24.46 -9.50 -13.77
N LEU A 210 -23.55 -9.79 -12.85
CA LEU A 210 -22.46 -10.75 -13.03
C LEU A 210 -22.50 -11.77 -11.89
N THR A 211 -22.15 -13.00 -12.18
CA THR A 211 -21.91 -14.02 -11.17
C THR A 211 -20.58 -13.78 -10.45
N GLU A 212 -20.33 -14.51 -9.36
CA GLU A 212 -19.03 -14.47 -8.65
C GLU A 212 -17.88 -14.88 -9.58
N ASP A 213 -18.06 -15.94 -10.38
CA ASP A 213 -17.03 -16.43 -11.32
C ASP A 213 -16.72 -15.43 -12.42
N GLU A 214 -17.75 -14.78 -12.98
CA GLU A 214 -17.57 -13.71 -13.97
C GLU A 214 -16.86 -12.50 -13.36
N PHE A 215 -17.16 -12.15 -12.10
CA PHE A 215 -16.47 -11.12 -11.38
C PHE A 215 -14.99 -11.44 -11.22
N LEU A 216 -14.65 -12.63 -10.71
CA LEU A 216 -13.26 -13.07 -10.50
C LEU A 216 -12.47 -13.15 -11.82
N LYS A 217 -13.10 -13.60 -12.90
CA LYS A 217 -12.49 -13.62 -14.23
C LYS A 217 -12.12 -12.21 -14.71
N ASN A 218 -13.04 -11.24 -14.57
CA ASN A 218 -12.81 -9.86 -14.99
C ASN A 218 -11.89 -9.06 -14.06
N ILE A 219 -11.69 -9.49 -12.81
CA ILE A 219 -10.68 -8.92 -11.90
C ILE A 219 -9.26 -9.28 -12.36
N ASN A 220 -9.09 -10.48 -12.93
CA ASN A 220 -7.77 -11.01 -13.30
C ASN A 220 -7.41 -10.79 -14.78
N SER A 221 -8.30 -10.21 -15.55
CA SER A 221 -8.07 -9.81 -16.93
C SER A 221 -7.50 -8.40 -17.01
#